data_a3c945c57d3bc36a6e6900e1e0208526
#
_entry.id   a3c945c57d3bc36a6e6900e1e0208526
#
_cell.length_a   1.000
_cell.length_b   1.000
_cell.length_c   1.000
_cell.angle_alpha   90.00
_cell.angle_beta   90.00
_cell.angle_gamma   90.00
#
_symmetry.space_group_name_H-M   'P 1'
#
loop_
_entity.id
_entity.type
_entity.pdbx_description
1 polymer ?
#
loop_
_entity_poly.entity_id
_entity_poly.type
_entity_poly.pdbx_seq_one_letter_code
_entity_poly.pdbx_strand_id
1 'polypeptide(L)'
;MVSSEQRRKQLAREKYARQLKRREAARRRARIRNITITLGLVIVLAAGGAYAASGGLNGDKKKDESDSAADQPSAPPTSKAPDPCDKPAKGKPTGKQWKKEPAMKVDESATYTMQLSTTCGEIDITMDAGEAPHTVNSFDFLAGEKFLDHTACHRMTGPPQQLSVLQCGDPSGTGSGGPGYELPDENLKGAKYPAGTVAMANSGPDTGGSQFFLVYEDSELPAKYTPFGKVSDSGMKVLKKIAGAGLTPMRAQGDGRPNATVVIDKATVHKS
;
A
#
# COMPACT_ATOMS: atom_id res chain seq x y z
N MET A 1 -50.41 -4.69 10.51
CA MET A 1 -49.25 -4.46 11.42
C MET A 1 -47.96 -4.89 10.72
N VAL A 2 -46.99 -3.99 10.56
CA VAL A 2 -45.69 -4.32 9.92
C VAL A 2 -44.89 -5.21 10.89
N SER A 3 -44.39 -6.37 10.43
CA SER A 3 -43.68 -7.31 11.30
C SER A 3 -42.39 -6.68 11.83
N SER A 4 -41.95 -7.11 13.03
CA SER A 4 -40.73 -6.64 13.67
C SER A 4 -39.48 -6.83 12.76
N GLU A 5 -39.49 -7.85 11.94
CA GLU A 5 -38.46 -8.17 10.98
C GLU A 5 -38.42 -7.20 9.79
N GLN A 6 -39.58 -6.82 9.26
CA GLN A 6 -39.67 -5.79 8.20
C GLN A 6 -39.19 -4.43 8.69
N ARG A 7 -39.49 -4.07 9.95
CA ARG A 7 -39.00 -2.83 10.56
C ARG A 7 -37.49 -2.83 10.76
N ARG A 8 -36.90 -3.95 11.16
CA ARG A 8 -35.43 -4.10 11.25
C ARG A 8 -34.73 -3.96 9.88
N LYS A 9 -35.30 -4.58 8.84
CA LYS A 9 -34.78 -4.47 7.46
C LYS A 9 -34.90 -3.02 6.93
N GLN A 10 -35.98 -2.30 7.22
CA GLN A 10 -36.09 -0.89 6.85
C GLN A 10 -35.06 -0.01 7.56
N LEU A 11 -34.88 -0.17 8.88
CA LEU A 11 -33.88 0.59 9.64
C LEU A 11 -32.46 0.30 9.18
N ALA A 12 -32.13 -0.94 8.80
CA ALA A 12 -30.84 -1.29 8.24
C ALA A 12 -30.58 -0.61 6.88
N ARG A 13 -31.59 -0.61 5.98
CA ARG A 13 -31.53 0.09 4.69
C ARG A 13 -31.35 1.60 4.85
N GLU A 14 -32.08 2.22 5.78
CA GLU A 14 -31.94 3.65 6.04
C GLU A 14 -30.55 4.01 6.62
N LYS A 15 -30.02 3.20 7.54
CA LYS A 15 -28.67 3.39 8.06
C LYS A 15 -27.62 3.29 6.94
N TYR A 16 -27.75 2.30 6.08
CA TYR A 16 -26.85 2.11 4.93
C TYR A 16 -26.94 3.29 3.94
N ALA A 17 -28.14 3.74 3.60
CA ALA A 17 -28.35 4.90 2.72
C ALA A 17 -27.74 6.19 3.31
N ARG A 18 -27.87 6.42 4.63
CA ARG A 18 -27.23 7.55 5.31
C ARG A 18 -25.71 7.47 5.30
N GLN A 19 -25.13 6.26 5.45
CA GLN A 19 -23.70 6.05 5.35
C GLN A 19 -23.17 6.33 3.94
N LEU A 20 -23.86 5.87 2.89
CA LEU A 20 -23.49 6.15 1.50
C LEU A 20 -23.48 7.67 1.22
N LYS A 21 -24.53 8.39 1.62
CA LYS A 21 -24.59 9.86 1.45
C LYS A 21 -23.45 10.58 2.17
N ARG A 22 -23.07 10.13 3.39
CA ARG A 22 -21.93 10.71 4.12
C ARG A 22 -20.60 10.44 3.41
N ARG A 23 -20.41 9.25 2.85
CA ARG A 23 -19.21 8.89 2.07
C ARG A 23 -19.09 9.71 0.77
N GLU A 24 -20.17 9.88 0.04
CA GLU A 24 -20.21 10.72 -1.16
C GLU A 24 -19.93 12.19 -0.84
N ALA A 25 -20.51 12.72 0.22
CA ALA A 25 -20.24 14.09 0.68
C ALA A 25 -18.76 14.26 1.11
N ALA A 26 -18.17 13.28 1.77
CA ALA A 26 -16.76 13.31 2.15
C ALA A 26 -15.84 13.27 0.92
N ARG A 27 -16.13 12.40 -0.07
CA ARG A 27 -15.40 12.33 -1.35
C ARG A 27 -15.51 13.65 -2.12
N ARG A 28 -16.69 14.27 -2.17
CA ARG A 28 -16.89 15.58 -2.82
C ARG A 28 -16.09 16.68 -2.12
N ARG A 29 -16.09 16.73 -0.79
CA ARG A 29 -15.29 17.70 -0.01
C ARG A 29 -13.79 17.50 -0.22
N ALA A 30 -13.31 16.26 -0.28
CA ALA A 30 -11.91 15.96 -0.57
C ALA A 30 -11.49 16.41 -1.98
N ARG A 31 -12.35 16.19 -2.99
CA ARG A 31 -12.09 16.69 -4.36
C ARG A 31 -12.03 18.21 -4.41
N ILE A 32 -12.99 18.91 -3.79
CA ILE A 32 -13.00 20.39 -3.76
C ILE A 32 -11.76 20.91 -3.04
N ARG A 33 -11.39 20.35 -1.89
CA ARG A 33 -10.17 20.72 -1.16
C ARG A 33 -8.90 20.55 -1.99
N ASN A 34 -8.79 19.47 -2.74
CA ASN A 34 -7.62 19.22 -3.59
C ASN A 34 -7.56 20.23 -4.77
N ILE A 35 -8.70 20.61 -5.34
CA ILE A 35 -8.79 21.61 -6.41
C ILE A 35 -8.39 22.99 -5.86
N THR A 36 -8.83 23.36 -4.66
CA THR A 36 -8.47 24.66 -4.06
C THR A 36 -6.99 24.73 -3.68
N ILE A 37 -6.38 23.62 -3.25
CA ILE A 37 -4.94 23.58 -2.96
C ILE A 37 -4.11 23.74 -4.25
N THR A 38 -4.49 23.05 -5.34
CA THR A 38 -3.79 23.20 -6.64
C THR A 38 -3.94 24.59 -7.23
N LEU A 39 -5.11 25.22 -7.16
CA LEU A 39 -5.31 26.59 -7.62
C LEU A 39 -4.49 27.59 -6.79
N GLY A 40 -4.45 27.42 -5.46
CA GLY A 40 -3.67 28.28 -4.56
C GLY A 40 -2.16 28.20 -4.85
N LEU A 41 -1.64 27.01 -5.13
CA LEU A 41 -0.23 26.79 -5.44
C LEU A 41 0.19 27.47 -6.77
N VAL A 42 -0.68 27.43 -7.78
CA VAL A 42 -0.44 28.08 -9.07
C VAL A 42 -0.41 29.60 -8.93
N ILE A 43 -1.28 30.18 -8.11
CA ILE A 43 -1.30 31.63 -7.86
C ILE A 43 -0.03 32.09 -7.14
N VAL A 44 0.46 31.34 -6.16
CA VAL A 44 1.70 31.67 -5.43
C VAL A 44 2.93 31.60 -6.34
N LEU A 45 3.00 30.63 -7.25
CA LEU A 45 4.11 30.52 -8.21
C LEU A 45 4.06 31.65 -9.26
N ALA A 46 2.87 32.06 -9.70
CA ALA A 46 2.73 33.19 -10.65
C ALA A 46 3.08 34.52 -10.02
N ALA A 47 2.73 34.78 -8.75
CA ALA A 47 3.06 35.98 -8.03
C ALA A 47 4.58 36.06 -7.68
N GLY A 48 5.20 34.92 -7.32
CA GLY A 48 6.64 34.83 -7.06
C GLY A 48 7.49 35.07 -8.32
N GLY A 49 7.05 34.58 -9.48
CA GLY A 49 7.72 34.81 -10.77
C GLY A 49 7.69 36.27 -11.22
N ALA A 50 6.59 36.98 -11.00
CA ALA A 50 6.45 38.38 -11.36
C ALA A 50 7.33 39.32 -10.49
N TYR A 51 7.53 38.99 -9.21
CA TYR A 51 8.38 39.76 -8.30
C TYR A 51 9.88 39.64 -8.65
N ALA A 52 10.33 38.45 -9.09
CA ALA A 52 11.71 38.25 -9.51
C ALA A 52 12.03 38.91 -10.86
N ALA A 53 11.04 39.12 -11.75
CA ALA A 53 11.22 39.76 -13.04
C ALA A 53 11.21 41.29 -12.98
N SER A 54 10.75 41.92 -11.85
CA SER A 54 10.67 43.36 -11.69
C SER A 54 11.89 44.03 -11.06
N GLY A 55 13.04 43.37 -10.92
CA GLY A 55 14.33 44.01 -10.66
C GLY A 55 14.51 44.59 -9.24
N GLY A 56 13.90 44.02 -8.22
CA GLY A 56 13.98 44.49 -6.84
C GLY A 56 15.24 44.10 -6.05
N LEU A 57 16.43 44.11 -6.65
CA LEU A 57 17.71 43.91 -5.95
C LEU A 57 18.77 44.86 -6.49
N ASN A 58 18.70 46.14 -6.06
CA ASN A 58 19.86 47.06 -6.08
C ASN A 58 19.85 47.84 -4.79
N GLY A 59 20.89 47.71 -4.01
CA GLY A 59 21.09 48.47 -2.78
C GLY A 59 22.36 48.05 -2.05
N ASP A 60 23.44 48.64 -2.49
CA ASP A 60 24.71 49.01 -1.87
C ASP A 60 25.34 48.27 -0.68
N LYS A 61 26.63 48.06 -0.87
CA LYS A 61 27.67 47.66 0.06
C LYS A 61 27.85 48.58 1.25
N LYS A 62 27.94 48.03 2.45
CA LYS A 62 28.89 48.48 3.48
C LYS A 62 29.44 47.29 4.25
N LYS A 63 30.75 47.22 4.29
CA LYS A 63 31.56 46.38 5.18
C LYS A 63 31.36 46.86 6.62
N ASP A 64 31.20 45.94 7.54
CA ASP A 64 31.86 45.97 8.85
C ASP A 64 32.01 44.55 9.36
N GLU A 65 33.24 44.20 9.70
CA GLU A 65 33.67 43.00 10.37
C GLU A 65 33.14 42.98 11.82
N SER A 66 32.57 41.85 12.25
CA SER A 66 32.72 41.39 13.62
C SER A 66 32.44 39.90 13.71
N ASP A 67 33.48 39.20 14.16
CA ASP A 67 33.49 37.81 14.56
C ASP A 67 32.36 37.43 15.53
N SER A 68 31.68 36.34 15.27
CA SER A 68 31.24 35.38 16.29
C SER A 68 30.88 34.04 15.60
N ALA A 69 31.84 33.14 15.61
CA ALA A 69 31.63 31.75 15.30
C ALA A 69 30.70 31.13 16.35
N ALA A 70 29.45 30.88 15.99
CA ALA A 70 28.60 29.93 16.69
C ALA A 70 28.66 28.59 15.90
N ASP A 71 29.43 27.70 16.49
CA ASP A 71 29.59 26.31 16.08
C ASP A 71 28.22 25.61 16.12
N GLN A 72 27.54 25.53 14.96
CA GLN A 72 26.38 24.65 14.81
C GLN A 72 26.93 23.26 14.51
N PRO A 73 26.67 22.25 15.37
CA PRO A 73 27.07 20.91 15.05
C PRO A 73 26.34 20.48 13.79
N SER A 74 27.07 20.38 12.70
CA SER A 74 26.63 19.72 11.48
C SER A 74 26.21 18.31 11.82
N ALA A 75 24.92 18.00 11.73
CA ALA A 75 24.46 16.62 11.82
C ALA A 75 25.26 15.81 10.78
N PRO A 76 25.85 14.66 11.19
CA PRO A 76 26.60 13.84 10.26
C PRO A 76 25.66 13.47 9.08
N PRO A 77 26.16 13.48 7.82
CA PRO A 77 25.38 12.98 6.72
C PRO A 77 25.04 11.52 7.01
N THR A 78 23.76 11.25 7.23
CA THR A 78 23.25 9.89 7.30
C THR A 78 23.46 9.26 5.93
N SER A 79 24.61 8.61 5.75
CA SER A 79 24.85 7.80 4.57
C SER A 79 23.80 6.70 4.57
N LYS A 80 22.80 6.81 3.70
CA LYS A 80 21.85 5.73 3.45
C LYS A 80 22.67 4.49 3.14
N ALA A 81 22.43 3.40 3.88
CA ALA A 81 23.02 2.11 3.54
C ALA A 81 22.72 1.80 2.04
N PRO A 82 23.64 1.17 1.32
CA PRO A 82 23.41 0.81 -0.08
C PRO A 82 22.15 -0.07 -0.16
N ASP A 83 21.36 0.15 -1.22
CA ASP A 83 20.15 -0.64 -1.48
C ASP A 83 20.56 -2.13 -1.60
N PRO A 84 19.97 -3.02 -0.80
CA PRO A 84 20.33 -4.43 -0.82
C PRO A 84 19.71 -5.20 -2.00
N CYS A 85 18.90 -4.53 -2.83
CA CYS A 85 18.16 -5.15 -3.93
C CYS A 85 18.75 -4.78 -5.29
N ASP A 86 18.47 -5.60 -6.29
CA ASP A 86 18.88 -5.37 -7.67
C ASP A 86 18.03 -4.26 -8.33
N LYS A 87 18.45 -3.84 -9.52
CA LYS A 87 17.66 -2.90 -10.31
C LYS A 87 16.42 -3.59 -10.87
N PRO A 88 15.24 -2.93 -10.85
CA PRO A 88 14.03 -3.48 -11.45
C PRO A 88 14.19 -3.84 -12.92
N ALA A 89 13.56 -4.92 -13.34
CA ALA A 89 13.44 -5.28 -14.74
C ALA A 89 12.74 -4.16 -15.54
N LYS A 90 13.05 -4.06 -16.83
CA LYS A 90 12.41 -3.08 -17.70
C LYS A 90 10.93 -3.43 -17.88
N GLY A 91 10.06 -2.49 -17.61
CA GLY A 91 8.61 -2.65 -17.75
C GLY A 91 7.85 -1.56 -16.99
N LYS A 92 6.53 -1.67 -17.04
CA LYS A 92 5.60 -0.81 -16.29
C LYS A 92 4.40 -1.64 -15.86
N PRO A 93 3.76 -1.32 -14.73
CA PRO A 93 2.50 -1.92 -14.34
C PRO A 93 1.45 -1.76 -15.45
N THR A 94 0.62 -2.78 -15.67
CA THR A 94 -0.36 -2.77 -16.76
C THR A 94 -1.46 -1.73 -16.54
N GLY A 95 -1.80 -1.44 -15.26
CA GLY A 95 -2.89 -0.53 -14.90
C GLY A 95 -4.28 -1.00 -15.35
N LYS A 96 -4.43 -2.25 -15.77
CA LYS A 96 -5.71 -2.84 -16.17
C LYS A 96 -6.73 -2.75 -15.02
N GLN A 97 -7.99 -2.61 -15.37
CA GLN A 97 -9.10 -2.64 -14.40
C GLN A 97 -10.27 -3.43 -14.94
N TRP A 98 -10.99 -4.09 -14.04
CA TRP A 98 -12.16 -4.89 -14.37
C TRP A 98 -13.35 -4.43 -13.53
N LYS A 99 -14.55 -4.57 -14.08
CA LYS A 99 -15.80 -4.14 -13.42
C LYS A 99 -16.31 -5.10 -12.36
N LYS A 100 -15.81 -6.33 -12.35
CA LYS A 100 -16.24 -7.43 -11.47
C LYS A 100 -15.05 -8.31 -11.15
N GLU A 101 -15.11 -8.99 -10.01
CA GLU A 101 -14.19 -10.08 -9.74
C GLU A 101 -14.26 -11.17 -10.82
N PRO A 102 -13.17 -11.92 -11.04
CA PRO A 102 -13.17 -13.01 -12.00
C PRO A 102 -14.12 -14.14 -11.57
N ALA A 103 -14.70 -14.84 -12.55
CA ALA A 103 -15.47 -16.05 -12.26
C ALA A 103 -14.62 -17.04 -11.49
N MET A 104 -15.21 -17.70 -10.49
CA MET A 104 -14.54 -18.70 -9.67
C MET A 104 -14.05 -19.87 -10.53
N LYS A 105 -12.74 -20.16 -10.45
CA LYS A 105 -12.06 -21.24 -11.20
C LYS A 105 -11.14 -22.05 -10.32
N VAL A 106 -10.78 -21.55 -9.15
CA VAL A 106 -9.90 -22.28 -8.23
C VAL A 106 -10.64 -23.47 -7.63
N ASP A 107 -9.88 -24.53 -7.38
CA ASP A 107 -10.31 -25.72 -6.67
C ASP A 107 -9.99 -25.50 -5.19
N GLU A 108 -11.03 -25.36 -4.37
CA GLU A 108 -10.90 -25.08 -2.93
C GLU A 108 -10.17 -26.21 -2.16
N SER A 109 -10.10 -27.42 -2.73
CA SER A 109 -9.37 -28.55 -2.13
C SER A 109 -7.89 -28.59 -2.50
N ALA A 110 -7.44 -27.75 -3.42
CA ALA A 110 -6.06 -27.72 -3.91
C ALA A 110 -5.23 -26.64 -3.21
N THR A 111 -3.93 -26.85 -3.21
CA THR A 111 -2.95 -25.84 -2.78
C THR A 111 -2.50 -25.02 -3.99
N TYR A 112 -2.34 -23.73 -3.80
CA TYR A 112 -1.81 -22.83 -4.82
C TYR A 112 -0.55 -22.16 -4.28
N THR A 113 0.45 -22.03 -5.14
CA THR A 113 1.68 -21.27 -4.81
C THR A 113 1.78 -20.05 -5.70
N MET A 114 1.77 -18.87 -5.11
CA MET A 114 2.12 -17.61 -5.78
C MET A 114 3.61 -17.35 -5.61
N GLN A 115 4.33 -17.28 -6.72
CA GLN A 115 5.75 -16.93 -6.76
C GLN A 115 5.91 -15.48 -7.20
N LEU A 116 6.58 -14.69 -6.37
CA LEU A 116 6.92 -13.30 -6.63
C LEU A 116 8.42 -13.20 -6.89
N SER A 117 8.81 -13.03 -8.16
CA SER A 117 10.17 -12.65 -8.52
C SER A 117 10.37 -11.17 -8.24
N THR A 118 11.10 -10.85 -7.18
CA THR A 118 11.32 -9.46 -6.78
C THR A 118 12.76 -9.02 -7.01
N THR A 119 12.99 -7.73 -7.09
CA THR A 119 14.34 -7.12 -7.09
C THR A 119 15.23 -7.57 -5.92
N CYS A 120 14.63 -8.04 -4.83
CA CYS A 120 15.34 -8.43 -3.62
C CYS A 120 15.56 -9.95 -3.51
N GLY A 121 14.93 -10.73 -4.39
CA GLY A 121 14.92 -12.20 -4.43
C GLY A 121 13.52 -12.77 -4.59
N GLU A 122 13.43 -14.08 -4.66
CA GLU A 122 12.18 -14.82 -4.82
C GLU A 122 11.42 -14.93 -3.50
N ILE A 123 10.10 -14.70 -3.54
CA ILE A 123 9.19 -14.87 -2.40
C ILE A 123 8.08 -15.80 -2.84
N ASP A 124 8.10 -17.03 -2.34
CA ASP A 124 7.04 -17.99 -2.58
C ASP A 124 6.00 -17.92 -1.46
N ILE A 125 4.73 -17.94 -1.85
CA ILE A 125 3.57 -17.84 -0.96
C ILE A 125 2.66 -19.03 -1.23
N THR A 126 2.51 -19.92 -0.25
CA THR A 126 1.48 -20.97 -0.28
C THR A 126 0.15 -20.30 0.08
N MET A 127 -0.82 -20.36 -0.84
CA MET A 127 -2.15 -19.76 -0.67
C MET A 127 -3.18 -20.83 -0.30
N ASP A 128 -4.11 -20.45 0.58
CA ASP A 128 -5.17 -21.31 1.14
C ASP A 128 -6.50 -21.06 0.40
N ALA A 129 -6.75 -21.84 -0.64
CA ALA A 129 -7.97 -21.72 -1.42
C ALA A 129 -9.21 -22.23 -0.67
N GLY A 130 -9.05 -23.10 0.35
CA GLY A 130 -10.15 -23.57 1.17
C GLY A 130 -10.71 -22.52 2.12
N GLU A 131 -9.83 -21.68 2.69
CA GLU A 131 -10.20 -20.65 3.66
C GLU A 131 -10.44 -19.28 3.03
N ALA A 132 -9.87 -19.02 1.84
CA ALA A 132 -9.98 -17.73 1.14
C ALA A 132 -10.14 -17.90 -0.39
N PRO A 133 -11.18 -18.61 -0.85
CA PRO A 133 -11.34 -18.97 -2.27
C PRO A 133 -11.47 -17.77 -3.21
N HIS A 134 -12.21 -16.73 -2.85
CA HIS A 134 -12.34 -15.50 -3.67
C HIS A 134 -10.99 -14.78 -3.82
N THR A 135 -10.26 -14.68 -2.71
CA THR A 135 -8.94 -14.04 -2.69
C THR A 135 -7.94 -14.82 -3.54
N VAL A 136 -7.84 -16.15 -3.38
CA VAL A 136 -6.92 -16.97 -4.16
C VAL A 136 -7.28 -16.98 -5.65
N ASN A 137 -8.58 -17.08 -5.99
CA ASN A 137 -9.07 -16.98 -7.37
C ASN A 137 -8.71 -15.62 -8.02
N SER A 138 -8.82 -14.55 -7.26
CA SER A 138 -8.44 -13.22 -7.73
C SER A 138 -6.94 -13.12 -7.99
N PHE A 139 -6.08 -13.63 -7.10
CA PHE A 139 -4.63 -13.59 -7.31
C PHE A 139 -4.16 -14.51 -8.45
N ASP A 140 -4.78 -15.67 -8.66
CA ASP A 140 -4.53 -16.51 -9.82
C ASP A 140 -4.84 -15.77 -11.13
N PHE A 141 -6.01 -15.14 -11.18
CA PHE A 141 -6.41 -14.31 -12.32
C PHE A 141 -5.47 -13.11 -12.54
N LEU A 142 -5.15 -12.36 -11.48
CA LEU A 142 -4.31 -11.15 -11.57
C LEU A 142 -2.88 -11.48 -11.99
N ALA A 143 -2.33 -12.61 -11.53
CA ALA A 143 -1.02 -13.09 -11.98
C ALA A 143 -1.05 -13.49 -13.47
N GLY A 144 -2.09 -14.22 -13.92
CA GLY A 144 -2.30 -14.55 -15.33
C GLY A 144 -2.41 -13.32 -16.24
N GLU A 145 -3.04 -12.24 -15.76
CA GLU A 145 -3.15 -10.96 -16.44
C GLU A 145 -1.90 -10.06 -16.32
N LYS A 146 -0.86 -10.52 -15.61
CA LYS A 146 0.39 -9.78 -15.32
C LYS A 146 0.14 -8.44 -14.60
N PHE A 147 -0.92 -8.41 -13.78
CA PHE A 147 -1.34 -7.19 -13.10
C PHE A 147 -0.36 -6.75 -12.02
N LEU A 148 0.29 -7.73 -11.36
CA LEU A 148 1.27 -7.49 -10.31
C LEU A 148 2.68 -7.22 -10.86
N ASP A 149 2.93 -7.52 -12.14
CA ASP A 149 4.23 -7.33 -12.76
C ASP A 149 4.64 -5.85 -12.76
N HIS A 150 5.90 -5.61 -12.44
CA HIS A 150 6.52 -4.28 -12.34
C HIS A 150 5.88 -3.35 -11.29
N THR A 151 5.13 -3.90 -10.32
CA THR A 151 4.53 -3.12 -9.22
C THR A 151 5.47 -3.01 -8.03
N ALA A 152 5.56 -1.82 -7.44
CA ALA A 152 6.39 -1.59 -6.27
C ALA A 152 5.65 -1.96 -4.96
N CYS A 153 6.39 -2.50 -3.97
CA CYS A 153 5.92 -2.55 -2.60
C CYS A 153 6.07 -1.16 -1.99
N HIS A 154 4.98 -0.43 -1.91
CA HIS A 154 4.95 1.01 -1.70
C HIS A 154 4.96 1.44 -0.23
N ARG A 155 4.71 0.52 0.70
CA ARG A 155 4.64 0.81 2.14
C ARG A 155 5.29 -0.31 2.96
N MET A 156 6.00 0.10 3.98
CA MET A 156 6.53 -0.79 5.01
C MET A 156 6.23 -0.19 6.38
N THR A 157 5.90 -1.04 7.35
CA THR A 157 5.77 -0.64 8.74
C THR A 157 6.70 -1.49 9.61
N GLY A 158 7.11 -0.95 10.74
CA GLY A 158 7.97 -1.61 11.72
C GLY A 158 8.07 -0.78 12.99
N PRO A 159 8.96 -1.14 13.93
CA PRO A 159 9.09 -0.42 15.17
C PRO A 159 9.19 1.11 15.00
N PRO A 160 8.55 1.90 15.89
CA PRO A 160 7.87 1.51 17.12
C PRO A 160 6.44 1.01 16.96
N GLN A 161 5.94 0.83 15.71
CA GLN A 161 4.62 0.26 15.47
C GLN A 161 4.59 -1.22 15.88
N GLN A 162 3.43 -1.67 16.39
CA GLN A 162 3.20 -3.11 16.68
C GLN A 162 2.77 -3.87 15.40
N LEU A 163 3.19 -3.38 14.26
CA LEU A 163 2.85 -3.85 12.93
C LEU A 163 4.13 -3.87 12.08
N SER A 164 4.58 -5.06 11.72
CA SER A 164 5.79 -5.29 10.94
C SER A 164 5.42 -5.94 9.61
N VAL A 165 5.05 -5.11 8.62
CA VAL A 165 4.58 -5.58 7.30
C VAL A 165 5.22 -4.85 6.13
N LEU A 166 5.31 -5.55 5.00
CA LEU A 166 5.60 -5.01 3.68
C LEU A 166 4.32 -5.08 2.83
N GLN A 167 3.81 -3.96 2.36
CA GLN A 167 2.57 -3.87 1.57
C GLN A 167 2.87 -3.63 0.10
N CYS A 168 2.26 -4.47 -0.76
CA CYS A 168 2.45 -4.54 -2.20
C CYS A 168 1.12 -4.59 -2.95
N GLY A 169 1.14 -4.77 -4.28
CA GLY A 169 -0.04 -5.06 -5.10
C GLY A 169 -0.83 -3.84 -5.57
N ASP A 170 -0.29 -2.63 -5.42
CA ASP A 170 -0.85 -1.41 -6.00
C ASP A 170 -0.12 -1.03 -7.29
N PRO A 171 -0.75 -1.13 -8.48
CA PRO A 171 -0.10 -0.76 -9.73
C PRO A 171 0.24 0.73 -9.85
N SER A 172 -0.41 1.58 -9.05
CA SER A 172 -0.10 3.01 -9.02
C SER A 172 1.03 3.37 -8.04
N GLY A 173 1.36 2.49 -7.11
CA GLY A 173 2.35 2.74 -6.05
C GLY A 173 1.98 3.84 -5.05
N THR A 174 0.72 4.29 -5.04
CA THR A 174 0.22 5.38 -4.19
C THR A 174 -0.46 4.91 -2.90
N GLY A 175 -0.78 3.62 -2.82
CA GLY A 175 -1.60 3.00 -1.78
C GLY A 175 -3.11 3.10 -2.04
N SER A 176 -3.53 3.57 -3.24
CA SER A 176 -4.95 3.78 -3.58
C SER A 176 -5.38 3.03 -4.84
N GLY A 177 -4.47 2.39 -5.54
CA GLY A 177 -4.74 1.61 -6.75
C GLY A 177 -5.27 0.22 -6.43
N GLY A 178 -5.92 -0.39 -7.44
CA GLY A 178 -6.50 -1.72 -7.34
C GLY A 178 -7.03 -2.21 -8.67
N PRO A 179 -7.63 -3.42 -8.71
CA PRO A 179 -8.04 -4.09 -9.94
C PRO A 179 -9.37 -3.56 -10.49
N GLY A 180 -10.05 -2.64 -9.78
CA GLY A 180 -11.33 -2.05 -10.21
C GLY A 180 -12.56 -2.76 -9.63
N TYR A 181 -12.39 -3.89 -8.97
CA TYR A 181 -13.42 -4.60 -8.18
C TYR A 181 -12.98 -4.74 -6.73
N GLU A 182 -13.93 -5.10 -5.87
CA GLU A 182 -13.72 -5.37 -4.45
C GLU A 182 -14.06 -6.83 -4.16
N LEU A 183 -13.33 -7.43 -3.21
CA LEU A 183 -13.50 -8.80 -2.73
C LEU A 183 -14.14 -8.82 -1.34
N PRO A 184 -14.95 -9.81 -1.02
CA PRO A 184 -15.47 -10.01 0.33
C PRO A 184 -14.35 -10.35 1.31
N ASP A 185 -14.58 -10.05 2.58
CA ASP A 185 -13.70 -10.50 3.65
C ASP A 185 -13.88 -12.00 3.89
N GLU A 186 -12.76 -12.76 3.96
CA GLU A 186 -12.73 -14.20 4.17
C GLU A 186 -11.85 -14.56 5.38
N ASN A 187 -12.04 -15.72 5.98
CA ASN A 187 -11.16 -16.29 7.03
C ASN A 187 -10.89 -15.35 8.21
N LEU A 188 -11.86 -14.53 8.62
CA LEU A 188 -11.66 -13.55 9.70
C LEU A 188 -11.84 -14.11 11.12
N LYS A 189 -12.54 -15.28 11.27
CA LYS A 189 -12.85 -15.81 12.59
C LYS A 189 -11.59 -16.24 13.33
N GLY A 190 -11.19 -15.46 14.35
CA GLY A 190 -10.02 -15.75 15.15
C GLY A 190 -8.68 -15.51 14.43
N ALA A 191 -8.69 -14.76 13.33
CA ALA A 191 -7.50 -14.47 12.54
C ALA A 191 -6.38 -13.84 13.38
N LYS A 192 -5.17 -14.37 13.21
CA LYS A 192 -3.92 -13.88 13.79
C LYS A 192 -2.90 -13.68 12.69
N TYR A 193 -1.95 -12.80 12.93
CA TYR A 193 -0.98 -12.39 11.91
C TYR A 193 0.48 -12.60 12.39
N PRO A 194 0.88 -13.84 12.71
CA PRO A 194 2.28 -14.13 13.02
C PRO A 194 3.18 -13.91 11.80
N ALA A 195 4.48 -13.86 12.03
CA ALA A 195 5.48 -13.77 10.96
C ALA A 195 5.24 -14.84 9.87
N GLY A 196 5.34 -14.44 8.62
CA GLY A 196 5.04 -15.27 7.45
C GLY A 196 3.60 -15.20 6.97
N THR A 197 2.66 -14.62 7.71
CA THR A 197 1.28 -14.45 7.23
C THR A 197 1.23 -13.52 6.02
N VAL A 198 0.42 -13.90 5.02
CA VAL A 198 0.05 -13.02 3.90
C VAL A 198 -1.43 -12.71 4.03
N ALA A 199 -1.76 -11.42 4.05
CA ALA A 199 -3.14 -11.00 4.20
C ALA A 199 -3.53 -9.86 3.28
N MET A 200 -4.83 -9.77 2.96
CA MET A 200 -5.40 -8.75 2.10
C MET A 200 -5.44 -7.39 2.81
N ALA A 201 -4.94 -6.36 2.17
CA ALA A 201 -5.16 -4.99 2.63
C ALA A 201 -6.55 -4.52 2.19
N ASN A 202 -7.23 -3.75 3.05
CA ASN A 202 -8.55 -3.22 2.77
C ASN A 202 -8.74 -1.79 3.32
N SER A 203 -9.81 -1.13 2.91
CA SER A 203 -10.25 0.20 3.41
C SER A 203 -11.51 0.13 4.26
N GLY A 204 -11.86 -1.04 4.73
CA GLY A 204 -13.04 -1.38 5.50
C GLY A 204 -13.56 -2.77 5.13
N PRO A 205 -14.64 -3.25 5.74
CA PRO A 205 -15.22 -4.55 5.40
C PRO A 205 -15.55 -4.68 3.91
N ASP A 206 -15.23 -5.86 3.33
CA ASP A 206 -15.56 -6.22 1.95
C ASP A 206 -14.98 -5.22 0.90
N THR A 207 -13.78 -4.70 1.14
CA THR A 207 -13.08 -3.79 0.22
C THR A 207 -11.69 -4.29 -0.17
N GLY A 208 -11.45 -5.59 -0.08
CA GLY A 208 -10.26 -6.25 -0.61
C GLY A 208 -10.15 -6.00 -2.13
N GLY A 209 -8.92 -5.92 -2.65
CA GLY A 209 -8.70 -5.71 -4.09
C GLY A 209 -7.50 -6.50 -4.59
N SER A 210 -6.41 -5.81 -4.86
CA SER A 210 -5.12 -6.43 -5.23
C SER A 210 -4.01 -6.15 -4.24
N GLN A 211 -4.22 -5.22 -3.31
CA GLN A 211 -3.19 -4.90 -2.33
C GLN A 211 -3.17 -5.94 -1.22
N PHE A 212 -1.98 -6.39 -0.88
CA PHE A 212 -1.73 -7.37 0.18
C PHE A 212 -0.50 -6.97 0.98
N PHE A 213 -0.35 -7.56 2.15
CA PHE A 213 0.84 -7.36 2.97
C PHE A 213 1.44 -8.68 3.44
N LEU A 214 2.75 -8.67 3.57
CA LEU A 214 3.59 -9.76 4.02
C LEU A 214 4.08 -9.42 5.43
N VAL A 215 3.74 -10.23 6.40
CA VAL A 215 4.12 -10.03 7.82
C VAL A 215 5.53 -10.58 8.01
N TYR A 216 6.51 -9.73 8.31
CA TYR A 216 7.90 -10.15 8.47
C TYR A 216 8.32 -10.38 9.94
N GLU A 217 7.52 -9.88 10.90
CA GLU A 217 7.61 -10.16 12.32
C GLU A 217 6.20 -10.25 12.91
N ASP A 218 6.03 -10.94 14.04
CA ASP A 218 4.73 -11.08 14.70
C ASP A 218 4.07 -9.72 14.89
N SER A 219 2.83 -9.63 14.46
CA SER A 219 2.10 -8.37 14.40
C SER A 219 0.74 -8.48 15.07
N GLU A 220 0.42 -7.51 15.92
CA GLU A 220 -0.88 -7.40 16.57
C GLU A 220 -1.84 -6.59 15.70
N LEU A 221 -2.74 -7.28 15.02
CA LEU A 221 -3.77 -6.69 14.19
C LEU A 221 -5.16 -7.21 14.61
N PRO A 222 -6.19 -6.35 14.53
CA PRO A 222 -7.56 -6.84 14.66
C PRO A 222 -7.90 -7.79 13.50
N ALA A 223 -8.74 -8.81 13.76
CA ALA A 223 -9.21 -9.76 12.76
C ALA A 223 -10.14 -9.09 11.71
N LYS A 224 -9.55 -8.30 10.81
CA LYS A 224 -10.23 -7.50 9.77
C LYS A 224 -9.57 -7.62 8.40
N TYR A 225 -8.53 -8.40 8.28
CA TYR A 225 -7.74 -8.56 7.07
C TYR A 225 -7.74 -10.03 6.70
N THR A 226 -8.27 -10.40 5.54
CA THR A 226 -8.34 -11.79 5.08
C THR A 226 -6.93 -12.41 5.02
N PRO A 227 -6.55 -13.31 5.95
CA PRO A 227 -5.32 -14.07 5.80
C PRO A 227 -5.57 -15.17 4.76
N PHE A 228 -4.78 -15.16 3.68
CA PHE A 228 -4.99 -16.08 2.56
C PHE A 228 -3.77 -16.91 2.19
N GLY A 229 -2.66 -16.76 2.90
CA GLY A 229 -1.47 -17.54 2.59
C GLY A 229 -0.32 -17.37 3.58
N LYS A 230 0.75 -18.12 3.31
CA LYS A 230 1.96 -18.14 4.12
C LYS A 230 3.20 -18.06 3.23
N VAL A 231 4.12 -17.19 3.62
CA VAL A 231 5.44 -17.03 2.99
C VAL A 231 6.33 -18.24 3.34
N SER A 232 7.07 -18.74 2.37
CA SER A 232 8.07 -19.80 2.57
C SER A 232 9.25 -19.33 3.43
N ASP A 233 10.00 -20.29 4.00
CA ASP A 233 11.19 -19.98 4.80
C ASP A 233 12.27 -19.22 3.99
N SER A 234 12.41 -19.52 2.69
CA SER A 234 13.27 -18.79 1.77
C SER A 234 12.79 -17.37 1.56
N GLY A 235 11.49 -17.17 1.32
CA GLY A 235 10.87 -15.86 1.19
C GLY A 235 10.99 -15.02 2.46
N MET A 236 10.89 -15.64 3.63
CA MET A 236 11.11 -14.95 4.91
C MET A 236 12.53 -14.39 5.07
N LYS A 237 13.55 -15.06 4.50
CA LYS A 237 14.93 -14.52 4.47
C LYS A 237 15.00 -13.25 3.62
N VAL A 238 14.29 -13.23 2.48
CA VAL A 238 14.19 -12.05 1.60
C VAL A 238 13.47 -10.91 2.34
N LEU A 239 12.34 -11.18 3.00
CA LEU A 239 11.61 -10.18 3.78
C LEU A 239 12.48 -9.59 4.91
N LYS A 240 13.24 -10.40 5.62
CA LYS A 240 14.18 -9.94 6.66
C LYS A 240 15.31 -9.07 6.07
N LYS A 241 15.83 -9.42 4.88
CA LYS A 241 16.80 -8.60 4.16
C LYS A 241 16.22 -7.22 3.82
N ILE A 242 14.98 -7.17 3.34
CA ILE A 242 14.26 -5.92 3.03
C ILE A 242 14.06 -5.10 4.31
N ALA A 243 13.54 -5.72 5.37
CA ALA A 243 13.29 -5.08 6.66
C ALA A 243 14.58 -4.52 7.29
N GLY A 244 15.71 -5.25 7.15
CA GLY A 244 17.02 -4.82 7.64
C GLY A 244 17.55 -3.53 6.99
N ALA A 245 17.10 -3.18 5.78
CA ALA A 245 17.40 -1.90 5.14
C ALA A 245 16.62 -0.73 5.77
N GLY A 246 15.61 -1.04 6.60
CA GLY A 246 14.76 -0.04 7.25
C GLY A 246 13.78 0.65 6.31
N LEU A 247 13.16 1.70 6.81
CA LEU A 247 12.17 2.49 6.08
C LEU A 247 12.42 3.99 6.25
N THR A 248 11.96 4.77 5.28
CA THR A 248 11.88 6.23 5.37
C THR A 248 10.46 6.59 5.80
N PRO A 249 10.26 7.19 7.01
CA PRO A 249 8.95 7.56 7.51
C PRO A 249 8.24 8.55 6.58
N MET A 250 6.93 8.34 6.34
CA MET A 250 6.09 9.23 5.53
C MET A 250 4.83 9.69 6.24
N ARG A 251 4.26 8.85 7.11
CA ARG A 251 3.00 9.13 7.82
C ARG A 251 3.23 9.28 9.32
N ALA A 252 3.99 8.35 9.88
CA ALA A 252 4.39 8.32 11.28
C ALA A 252 5.74 7.62 11.39
N GLN A 253 6.40 7.75 12.52
CA GLN A 253 7.59 6.96 12.82
C GLN A 253 7.24 5.47 12.73
N GLY A 254 8.03 4.70 11.99
CA GLY A 254 7.75 3.28 11.74
C GLY A 254 6.66 3.01 10.69
N ASP A 255 6.20 4.00 9.91
CA ASP A 255 5.27 3.82 8.77
C ASP A 255 5.72 4.69 7.59
N GLY A 256 6.18 4.06 6.52
CA GLY A 256 6.70 4.79 5.37
C GLY A 256 7.04 3.90 4.17
N ARG A 257 8.00 4.33 3.39
CA ARG A 257 8.52 3.55 2.26
C ARG A 257 9.69 2.69 2.70
N PRO A 258 9.80 1.44 2.21
CA PRO A 258 11.03 0.68 2.40
C PRO A 258 12.22 1.44 1.80
N ASN A 259 13.38 1.37 2.46
CA ASN A 259 14.61 1.93 1.91
C ASN A 259 15.17 1.05 0.78
N ALA A 260 14.88 -0.25 0.82
CA ALA A 260 15.11 -1.18 -0.27
C ALA A 260 14.15 -0.89 -1.43
N THR A 261 14.63 -0.92 -2.67
CA THR A 261 13.81 -0.79 -3.88
C THR A 261 13.12 -2.11 -4.19
N VAL A 262 11.97 -2.37 -3.56
CA VAL A 262 11.24 -3.62 -3.72
C VAL A 262 10.22 -3.50 -4.85
N VAL A 263 10.49 -4.16 -5.97
CA VAL A 263 9.58 -4.26 -7.13
C VAL A 263 9.31 -5.73 -7.41
N ILE A 264 8.07 -6.08 -7.65
CA ILE A 264 7.66 -7.38 -8.16
C ILE A 264 7.87 -7.34 -9.67
N ASP A 265 8.98 -7.90 -10.15
CA ASP A 265 9.28 -7.93 -11.57
C ASP A 265 8.33 -8.87 -12.31
N LYS A 266 7.92 -9.95 -11.65
CA LYS A 266 6.96 -10.93 -12.18
C LYS A 266 6.24 -11.66 -11.05
N ALA A 267 4.95 -11.94 -11.26
CA ALA A 267 4.15 -12.82 -10.40
C ALA A 267 3.56 -13.98 -11.21
N THR A 268 3.64 -15.19 -10.67
CA THR A 268 3.01 -16.38 -11.24
C THR A 268 2.27 -17.16 -10.16
N VAL A 269 1.20 -17.86 -10.53
CA VAL A 269 0.48 -18.77 -9.64
C VAL A 269 0.48 -20.15 -10.25
N HIS A 270 0.73 -21.15 -9.42
CA HIS A 270 0.75 -22.56 -9.81
C HIS A 270 -0.13 -23.36 -8.85
N LYS A 271 -1.01 -24.18 -9.40
CA LYS A 271 -1.74 -25.21 -8.65
C LYS A 271 -0.80 -26.38 -8.37
N SER A 272 -0.73 -26.84 -7.13
CA SER A 272 0.07 -27.99 -6.69
C SER A 272 -0.80 -29.24 -6.57
#